data_e0c67861d755f1685823efc63788636b
#
_entry.id   e0c67861d755f1685823efc63788636b
#
_cell.length_a   1.000
_cell.length_b   1.000
_cell.length_c   1.000
_cell.angle_alpha   90.00
_cell.angle_beta   90.00
_cell.angle_gamma   90.00
#
_symmetry.space_group_name_H-M   'P 1'
#
loop_
_entity.id
_entity.type
_entity.pdbx_description
1 polymer ?
#
loop_
_entity_poly.entity_id
_entity_poly.type
_entity_poly.pdbx_seq_one_letter_code
_entity_poly.pdbx_strand_id
1 'polypeptide(L)'
;MRTVDAAGLPIGDDHPPRIMGVLNVSSESPYKPSVFNSPSEAAEYVDRELIDEGADIVDVGLESANKKFDVLSAEQELDRLDTALETIESVSGDAVFSIETRYHEVAEAAINGGFDMVNDICGFADPKLPEVCADYDVAVAKMASPPDLERPGAIEDV
;
A
#
# COMPACT_ATOMS: atom_id res chain seq x y z
N MET A 1 1.70 -0.63 23.50
CA MET A 1 1.51 -1.26 22.16
C MET A 1 2.71 -2.15 21.89
N ARG A 2 2.57 -3.17 21.09
CA ARG A 2 3.73 -4.01 20.71
C ARG A 2 4.48 -3.34 19.57
N THR A 3 5.79 -3.57 19.48
CA THR A 3 6.56 -3.19 18.30
C THR A 3 6.30 -4.19 17.18
N VAL A 4 6.10 -3.67 15.98
CA VAL A 4 6.05 -4.42 14.73
C VAL A 4 7.29 -4.06 13.92
N ASP A 5 7.88 -5.02 13.25
CA ASP A 5 8.97 -4.79 12.30
C ASP A 5 8.41 -4.86 10.86
N ALA A 6 8.60 -3.81 10.10
CA ALA A 6 8.25 -3.73 8.69
C ALA A 6 9.55 -3.68 7.88
N ALA A 7 10.04 -4.85 7.46
CA ALA A 7 11.28 -5.00 6.68
C ALA A 7 12.50 -4.28 7.31
N GLY A 8 12.68 -4.42 8.62
CA GLY A 8 13.75 -3.75 9.39
C GLY A 8 13.40 -2.35 9.91
N LEU A 9 12.21 -1.83 9.59
CA LEU A 9 11.69 -0.57 10.12
C LEU A 9 10.80 -0.84 11.35
N PRO A 10 11.27 -0.56 12.59
CA PRO A 10 10.46 -0.79 13.78
C PRO A 10 9.38 0.28 13.94
N ILE A 11 8.15 -0.16 14.22
CA ILE A 11 6.95 0.67 14.43
C ILE A 11 6.35 0.30 15.79
N GLY A 12 6.17 1.26 16.69
CA GLY A 12 5.60 1.01 18.02
C GLY A 12 5.82 2.15 18.99
N ASP A 13 5.36 1.98 20.25
CA ASP A 13 5.37 3.05 21.25
C ASP A 13 6.78 3.54 21.63
N ASP A 14 7.78 2.67 21.54
CA ASP A 14 9.16 2.98 21.90
C ASP A 14 9.99 3.55 20.72
N HIS A 15 9.33 3.80 19.58
CA HIS A 15 9.97 4.27 18.34
C HIS A 15 9.37 5.61 17.89
N PRO A 16 10.12 6.43 17.13
CA PRO A 16 9.57 7.67 16.57
C PRO A 16 8.41 7.36 15.61
N PRO A 17 7.47 8.30 15.43
CA PRO A 17 6.45 8.16 14.38
C PRO A 17 7.09 7.94 13.02
N ARG A 18 6.49 7.08 12.20
CA ARG A 18 6.88 6.85 10.82
C ARG A 18 5.98 7.61 9.87
N ILE A 19 6.55 8.10 8.80
CA ILE A 19 5.82 8.85 7.76
C ILE A 19 5.56 7.92 6.59
N MET A 20 4.30 7.76 6.23
CA MET A 20 3.88 7.00 5.05
C MET A 20 3.46 7.99 3.96
N GLY A 21 4.27 8.07 2.90
CA GLY A 21 3.93 8.79 1.68
C GLY A 21 3.04 7.92 0.78
N VAL A 22 2.20 8.52 -0.05
CA VAL A 22 1.25 7.81 -0.92
C VAL A 22 1.57 8.07 -2.38
N LEU A 23 1.66 6.99 -3.15
CA LEU A 23 1.74 7.00 -4.60
C LEU A 23 0.50 6.29 -5.19
N ASN A 24 -0.23 6.97 -6.09
CA ASN A 24 -1.31 6.35 -6.82
C ASN A 24 -0.89 6.09 -8.27
N VAL A 25 -0.91 4.84 -8.69
CA VAL A 25 -0.62 4.44 -10.08
C VAL A 25 -1.90 4.33 -10.92
N SER A 26 -3.05 4.78 -10.40
CA SER A 26 -4.32 4.77 -11.10
C SER A 26 -4.46 6.00 -12.00
N SER A 27 -4.73 5.78 -13.29
CA SER A 27 -4.98 6.85 -14.27
C SER A 27 -6.27 7.66 -13.97
N GLU A 28 -7.20 7.08 -13.21
CA GLU A 28 -8.46 7.67 -12.81
C GLU A 28 -8.37 8.55 -11.56
N SER A 29 -7.20 8.63 -10.91
CA SER A 29 -7.04 9.46 -9.72
C SER A 29 -7.46 10.90 -9.99
N PRO A 30 -8.34 11.49 -9.17
CA PRO A 30 -8.70 12.90 -9.29
C PRO A 30 -7.53 13.82 -8.89
N TYR A 31 -6.54 13.30 -8.19
CA TYR A 31 -5.33 14.01 -7.80
C TYR A 31 -4.28 13.91 -8.89
N LYS A 32 -4.34 14.84 -9.84
CA LYS A 32 -3.47 14.84 -11.02
C LYS A 32 -1.96 14.84 -10.75
N PRO A 33 -1.44 15.45 -9.66
CA PRO A 33 -0.01 15.36 -9.33
C PRO A 33 0.50 13.94 -9.07
N SER A 34 -0.37 12.96 -8.78
CA SER A 34 0.00 11.54 -8.59
C SER A 34 -0.19 10.67 -9.85
N VAL A 35 -0.53 11.26 -10.99
CA VAL A 35 -0.70 10.55 -12.27
C VAL A 35 0.55 10.74 -13.12
N PHE A 36 1.26 9.66 -13.36
CA PHE A 36 2.52 9.65 -14.11
C PHE A 36 2.36 8.94 -15.44
N ASN A 37 3.18 9.32 -16.42
CA ASN A 37 3.13 8.76 -17.78
C ASN A 37 4.03 7.52 -17.91
N SER A 38 4.94 7.32 -16.95
CA SER A 38 5.84 6.17 -16.94
C SER A 38 6.27 5.78 -15.53
N PRO A 39 6.68 4.52 -15.29
CA PRO A 39 7.26 4.09 -14.03
C PRO A 39 8.45 4.94 -13.58
N SER A 40 9.30 5.37 -14.53
CA SER A 40 10.47 6.22 -14.22
C SER A 40 10.08 7.61 -13.70
N GLU A 41 9.05 8.24 -14.26
CA GLU A 41 8.53 9.52 -13.71
C GLU A 41 7.92 9.34 -12.34
N ALA A 42 7.21 8.22 -12.11
CA ALA A 42 6.65 7.89 -10.81
C ALA A 42 7.77 7.64 -9.78
N ALA A 43 8.83 6.93 -10.15
CA ALA A 43 9.98 6.69 -9.29
C ALA A 43 10.72 7.99 -8.93
N GLU A 44 10.91 8.91 -9.89
CA GLU A 44 11.52 10.22 -9.62
C GLU A 44 10.67 11.06 -8.64
N TYR A 45 9.33 10.98 -8.74
CA TYR A 45 8.43 11.60 -7.77
C TYR A 45 8.57 10.97 -6.38
N VAL A 46 8.64 9.63 -6.30
CA VAL A 46 8.84 8.92 -5.03
C VAL A 46 10.15 9.36 -4.38
N ASP A 47 11.25 9.39 -5.12
CA ASP A 47 12.54 9.80 -4.60
C ASP A 47 12.50 11.24 -4.06
N ARG A 48 12.03 12.20 -4.86
CA ARG A 48 12.12 13.63 -4.55
C ARG A 48 11.03 14.14 -3.60
N GLU A 49 9.80 13.73 -3.83
CA GLU A 49 8.64 14.32 -3.16
C GLU A 49 8.15 13.47 -1.97
N LEU A 50 8.61 12.22 -1.86
CA LEU A 50 8.28 11.37 -0.72
C LEU A 50 9.51 11.06 0.13
N ILE A 51 10.51 10.38 -0.40
CA ILE A 51 11.66 9.90 0.37
C ILE A 51 12.56 11.06 0.84
N ASP A 52 12.94 11.98 -0.06
CA ASP A 52 13.76 13.14 0.29
C ASP A 52 13.04 14.08 1.28
N GLU A 53 11.70 14.12 1.26
CA GLU A 53 10.87 14.86 2.22
C GLU A 53 10.61 14.11 3.53
N GLY A 54 11.11 12.88 3.67
CA GLY A 54 11.17 12.14 4.94
C GLY A 54 10.17 11.00 5.07
N ALA A 55 9.63 10.48 4.00
CA ALA A 55 8.83 9.25 4.06
C ALA A 55 9.70 8.04 4.40
N ASP A 56 9.30 7.30 5.42
CA ASP A 56 9.90 6.01 5.81
C ASP A 56 9.25 4.85 5.01
N ILE A 57 7.98 5.03 4.64
CA ILE A 57 7.15 4.05 3.94
C ILE A 57 6.53 4.72 2.72
N VAL A 58 6.47 4.03 1.60
CA VAL A 58 5.76 4.45 0.39
C VAL A 58 4.62 3.47 0.13
N ASP A 59 3.38 3.95 0.28
CA ASP A 59 2.17 3.16 0.06
C ASP A 59 1.65 3.36 -1.36
N VAL A 60 1.60 2.28 -2.11
CA VAL A 60 1.23 2.30 -3.54
C VAL A 60 -0.20 1.81 -3.71
N GLY A 61 -1.05 2.71 -4.19
CA GLY A 61 -2.46 2.42 -4.51
C GLY A 61 -2.65 2.10 -5.99
N LEU A 62 -3.28 0.96 -6.28
CA LEU A 62 -3.65 0.52 -7.63
C LEU A 62 -5.03 1.04 -8.04
N GLU A 63 -5.88 1.35 -7.07
CA GLU A 63 -7.24 1.83 -7.23
C GLU A 63 -7.38 3.24 -6.61
N SER A 64 -8.25 4.07 -7.19
CA SER A 64 -8.63 5.33 -6.54
C SER A 64 -9.58 5.06 -5.37
N ALA A 65 -9.22 5.48 -4.17
CA ALA A 65 -10.09 5.42 -2.98
C ALA A 65 -11.36 6.31 -3.12
N ASN A 66 -11.59 6.96 -4.26
CA ASN A 66 -12.75 7.80 -4.48
C ASN A 66 -13.98 6.94 -4.81
N LYS A 67 -14.97 6.93 -3.93
CA LYS A 67 -16.26 6.21 -4.06
C LYS A 67 -17.07 6.51 -5.34
N LYS A 68 -16.63 7.43 -6.19
CA LYS A 68 -17.26 7.72 -7.49
C LYS A 68 -16.84 6.76 -8.60
N PHE A 69 -15.80 5.97 -8.37
CA PHE A 69 -15.31 4.98 -9.32
C PHE A 69 -15.74 3.58 -8.88
N ASP A 70 -15.93 2.71 -9.84
CA ASP A 70 -16.22 1.31 -9.58
C ASP A 70 -15.00 0.65 -8.93
N VAL A 71 -15.26 -0.21 -7.96
CA VAL A 71 -14.23 -1.01 -7.30
C VAL A 71 -13.61 -1.96 -8.32
N LEU A 72 -12.28 -1.97 -8.39
CA LEU A 72 -11.56 -2.90 -9.26
C LEU A 72 -11.71 -4.33 -8.76
N SER A 73 -11.71 -5.29 -9.70
CA SER A 73 -11.54 -6.70 -9.38
C SER A 73 -10.05 -7.01 -9.10
N ALA A 74 -9.78 -8.15 -8.48
CA ALA A 74 -8.41 -8.62 -8.28
C ALA A 74 -7.62 -8.73 -9.59
N GLU A 75 -8.27 -9.21 -10.68
CA GLU A 75 -7.66 -9.28 -12.01
C GLU A 75 -7.26 -7.90 -12.55
N GLN A 76 -8.12 -6.89 -12.36
CA GLN A 76 -7.82 -5.53 -12.77
C GLN A 76 -6.71 -4.88 -11.95
N GLU A 77 -6.63 -5.18 -10.64
CA GLU A 77 -5.50 -4.74 -9.82
C GLU A 77 -4.20 -5.44 -10.23
N LEU A 78 -4.24 -6.75 -10.53
CA LEU A 78 -3.08 -7.48 -11.04
C LEU A 78 -2.55 -6.91 -12.35
N ASP A 79 -3.43 -6.52 -13.27
CA ASP A 79 -3.04 -5.85 -14.53
C ASP A 79 -2.29 -4.53 -14.31
N ARG A 80 -2.56 -3.84 -13.20
CA ARG A 80 -1.89 -2.58 -12.82
C ARG A 80 -0.62 -2.80 -11.99
N LEU A 81 -0.49 -3.97 -11.38
CA LEU A 81 0.61 -4.28 -10.48
C LEU A 81 1.97 -4.22 -11.18
N ASP A 82 2.05 -4.62 -12.45
CA ASP A 82 3.30 -4.57 -13.23
C ASP A 82 3.89 -3.15 -13.25
N THR A 83 3.04 -2.13 -13.45
CA THR A 83 3.48 -0.73 -13.41
C THR A 83 3.99 -0.32 -12.02
N ALA A 84 3.36 -0.80 -10.96
CA ALA A 84 3.79 -0.54 -9.59
C ALA A 84 5.15 -1.21 -9.31
N LEU A 85 5.33 -2.45 -9.74
CA LEU A 85 6.60 -3.19 -9.59
C LEU A 85 7.75 -2.52 -10.35
N GLU A 86 7.54 -2.13 -11.60
CA GLU A 86 8.53 -1.38 -12.39
C GLU A 86 8.87 -0.03 -11.72
N THR A 87 7.89 0.60 -11.08
CA THR A 87 8.10 1.87 -10.37
C THR A 87 9.01 1.66 -9.16
N ILE A 88 8.69 0.71 -8.27
CA ILE A 88 9.50 0.50 -7.05
C ILE A 88 10.91 0.01 -7.38
N GLU A 89 11.07 -0.80 -8.44
CA GLU A 89 12.39 -1.23 -8.93
C GLU A 89 13.24 -0.05 -9.43
N SER A 90 12.60 1.01 -9.92
CA SER A 90 13.27 2.21 -10.44
C SER A 90 13.57 3.26 -9.37
N VAL A 91 13.02 3.14 -8.17
CA VAL A 91 13.30 4.05 -7.03
C VAL A 91 14.75 3.86 -6.58
N SER A 92 15.45 4.97 -6.34
CA SER A 92 16.85 4.99 -5.91
C SER A 92 17.03 5.15 -4.41
N GLY A 93 16.05 5.75 -3.75
CA GLY A 93 16.04 5.96 -2.31
C GLY A 93 15.66 4.70 -1.53
N ASP A 94 15.83 4.75 -0.23
CA ASP A 94 15.59 3.63 0.67
C ASP A 94 14.28 3.87 1.45
N ALA A 95 13.29 3.02 1.26
CA ALA A 95 12.00 3.07 1.94
C ALA A 95 11.39 1.66 2.03
N VAL A 96 10.45 1.48 2.96
CA VAL A 96 9.57 0.29 2.99
C VAL A 96 8.46 0.51 1.97
N PHE A 97 8.26 -0.44 1.05
CA PHE A 97 7.20 -0.36 0.06
C PHE A 97 5.97 -1.15 0.51
N SER A 98 4.84 -0.44 0.61
CA SER A 98 3.53 -0.97 0.98
C SER A 98 2.62 -1.00 -0.24
N ILE A 99 1.85 -2.07 -0.40
CA ILE A 99 0.80 -2.18 -1.41
C ILE A 99 -0.58 -2.02 -0.77
N GLU A 100 -1.40 -1.07 -1.23
CA GLU A 100 -2.80 -0.98 -0.83
C GLU A 100 -3.64 -1.94 -1.67
N THR A 101 -4.18 -2.97 -1.04
CA THR A 101 -5.11 -3.91 -1.68
C THR A 101 -6.00 -4.61 -0.65
N ARG A 102 -7.16 -5.08 -1.10
CA ARG A 102 -8.09 -5.92 -0.34
C ARG A 102 -8.05 -7.39 -0.75
N TYR A 103 -7.28 -7.73 -1.78
CA TYR A 103 -7.27 -9.05 -2.39
C TYR A 103 -5.99 -9.81 -2.04
N HIS A 104 -6.14 -11.04 -1.54
CA HIS A 104 -4.99 -11.86 -1.17
C HIS A 104 -4.11 -12.21 -2.39
N GLU A 105 -4.70 -12.42 -3.57
CA GLU A 105 -3.96 -12.73 -4.80
C GLU A 105 -3.04 -11.58 -5.23
N VAL A 106 -3.52 -10.35 -5.09
CA VAL A 106 -2.73 -9.13 -5.39
C VAL A 106 -1.63 -8.95 -4.35
N ALA A 107 -1.95 -9.12 -3.07
CA ALA A 107 -0.96 -9.05 -2.00
C ALA A 107 0.17 -10.07 -2.19
N GLU A 108 -0.16 -11.33 -2.50
CA GLU A 108 0.83 -12.37 -2.75
C GLU A 108 1.72 -12.04 -3.95
N ALA A 109 1.14 -11.59 -5.06
CA ALA A 109 1.89 -11.20 -6.25
C ALA A 109 2.80 -9.98 -5.97
N ALA A 110 2.31 -8.98 -5.23
CA ALA A 110 3.08 -7.79 -4.87
C ALA A 110 4.27 -8.14 -3.95
N ILE A 111 4.07 -8.96 -2.92
CA ILE A 111 5.12 -9.40 -2.01
C ILE A 111 6.20 -10.16 -2.79
N ASN A 112 5.81 -11.09 -3.67
CA ASN A 112 6.75 -11.82 -4.53
C ASN A 112 7.50 -10.89 -5.51
N GLY A 113 6.92 -9.75 -5.85
CA GLY A 113 7.51 -8.73 -6.72
C GLY A 113 8.39 -7.71 -5.99
N GLY A 114 8.46 -7.75 -4.65
CA GLY A 114 9.37 -6.89 -3.87
C GLY A 114 8.69 -5.87 -2.94
N PHE A 115 7.39 -5.94 -2.74
CA PHE A 115 6.72 -5.17 -1.70
C PHE A 115 6.99 -5.79 -0.31
N ASP A 116 7.18 -4.94 0.69
CA ASP A 116 7.57 -5.29 2.05
C ASP A 116 6.41 -5.34 3.03
N MET A 117 5.28 -4.74 2.67
CA MET A 117 4.15 -4.51 3.56
C MET A 117 2.84 -4.49 2.77
N VAL A 118 1.72 -4.82 3.43
CA VAL A 118 0.37 -4.71 2.88
C VAL A 118 -0.44 -3.70 3.68
N ASN A 119 -1.21 -2.85 2.99
CA ASN A 119 -2.18 -1.92 3.58
C ASN A 119 -3.59 -2.32 3.15
N ASP A 120 -4.40 -2.82 4.10
CA ASP A 120 -5.79 -3.20 3.86
C ASP A 120 -6.76 -2.19 4.47
N ILE A 121 -7.41 -1.41 3.62
CA ILE A 121 -8.44 -0.44 4.01
C ILE A 121 -9.83 -1.06 4.21
N CYS A 122 -10.00 -2.34 3.90
CA CYS A 122 -11.28 -3.06 3.97
C CYS A 122 -11.42 -3.96 5.21
N GLY A 123 -10.50 -3.87 6.17
CA GLY A 123 -10.62 -4.52 7.46
C GLY A 123 -10.60 -6.05 7.42
N PHE A 124 -9.81 -6.63 6.51
CA PHE A 124 -9.76 -8.08 6.26
C PHE A 124 -11.08 -8.67 5.76
N ALA A 125 -11.74 -7.94 4.83
CA ALA A 125 -12.90 -8.46 4.12
C ALA A 125 -12.58 -9.76 3.36
N ASP A 126 -11.35 -9.91 2.87
CA ASP A 126 -10.81 -11.16 2.37
C ASP A 126 -10.09 -11.91 3.51
N PRO A 127 -10.65 -13.01 4.01
CA PRO A 127 -10.08 -13.74 5.14
C PRO A 127 -8.74 -14.42 4.84
N LYS A 128 -8.36 -14.58 3.58
CA LYS A 128 -7.08 -15.16 3.19
C LYS A 128 -5.92 -14.13 3.20
N LEU A 129 -6.23 -12.84 3.15
CA LEU A 129 -5.20 -11.80 3.10
C LEU A 129 -4.29 -11.83 4.35
N PRO A 130 -4.79 -11.91 5.59
CA PRO A 130 -3.93 -12.05 6.75
C PRO A 130 -3.14 -13.37 6.77
N GLU A 131 -3.67 -14.46 6.17
CA GLU A 131 -2.95 -15.73 6.05
C GLU A 131 -1.73 -15.56 5.13
N VAL A 132 -1.90 -14.93 3.97
CA VAL A 132 -0.80 -14.60 3.04
C VAL A 132 0.25 -13.74 3.74
N CYS A 133 -0.14 -12.66 4.41
CA CYS A 133 0.82 -11.80 5.12
C CYS A 133 1.61 -12.57 6.18
N ALA A 134 0.98 -13.51 6.90
CA ALA A 134 1.63 -14.35 7.89
C ALA A 134 2.59 -15.36 7.25
N ASP A 135 2.21 -15.97 6.13
CA ASP A 135 3.03 -16.98 5.43
C ASP A 135 4.33 -16.38 4.88
N TYR A 136 4.28 -15.10 4.46
CA TYR A 136 5.44 -14.36 3.96
C TYR A 136 6.16 -13.54 5.04
N ASP A 137 5.68 -13.56 6.29
CA ASP A 137 6.22 -12.79 7.42
C ASP A 137 6.36 -11.28 7.12
N VAL A 138 5.38 -10.71 6.43
CA VAL A 138 5.33 -9.28 6.11
C VAL A 138 4.41 -8.51 7.06
N ALA A 139 4.74 -7.25 7.30
CA ALA A 139 3.90 -6.37 8.10
C ALA A 139 2.59 -6.04 7.37
N VAL A 140 1.53 -5.81 8.13
CA VAL A 140 0.24 -5.39 7.60
C VAL A 140 -0.33 -4.22 8.39
N ALA A 141 -0.78 -3.18 7.68
CA ALA A 141 -1.63 -2.14 8.22
C ALA A 141 -3.09 -2.49 7.90
N LYS A 142 -3.90 -2.63 8.94
CA LYS A 142 -5.33 -2.91 8.79
C LYS A 142 -6.12 -1.71 9.27
N MET A 143 -6.96 -1.15 8.42
CA MET A 143 -7.86 -0.09 8.82
C MET A 143 -8.96 -0.61 9.76
N ALA A 144 -9.24 0.11 10.84
CA ALA A 144 -10.37 -0.14 11.73
C ALA A 144 -11.67 0.33 11.06
N SER A 145 -12.09 -0.39 10.03
CA SER A 145 -13.30 -0.11 9.26
C SER A 145 -14.09 -1.38 8.98
N PRO A 146 -15.41 -1.29 8.83
CA PRO A 146 -16.19 -2.40 8.32
C PRO A 146 -15.86 -2.64 6.84
N PRO A 147 -16.04 -3.88 6.34
CA PRO A 147 -15.67 -4.25 4.97
C PRO A 147 -16.36 -3.43 3.86
N ASP A 148 -17.52 -2.87 4.16
CA ASP A 148 -18.31 -2.05 3.23
C ASP A 148 -17.88 -0.59 3.16
N LEU A 149 -17.01 -0.13 4.08
CA LEU A 149 -16.55 1.25 4.20
C LEU A 149 -17.69 2.30 4.31
N GLU A 150 -18.92 1.89 4.65
CA GLU A 150 -20.07 2.79 4.69
C GLU A 150 -20.10 3.70 5.92
N ARG A 151 -19.41 3.30 6.97
CA ARG A 151 -19.33 4.03 8.24
C ARG A 151 -17.91 4.06 8.79
N PRO A 152 -17.55 5.02 9.64
CA PRO A 152 -16.30 4.96 10.39
C PRO A 152 -16.20 3.65 11.19
N GLY A 153 -15.03 3.05 11.20
CA GLY A 153 -14.74 1.90 12.03
C GLY A 153 -14.83 2.23 13.51
N ALA A 154 -15.19 1.26 14.32
CA ALA A 154 -15.17 1.33 15.76
C ALA A 154 -14.08 0.39 16.32
N ILE A 155 -13.75 0.55 17.60
CA ILE A 155 -12.73 -0.32 18.24
C ILE A 155 -13.15 -1.80 18.17
N GLU A 156 -14.44 -2.07 18.18
CA GLU A 156 -15.00 -3.43 18.06
C GLU A 156 -14.80 -4.05 16.66
N ASP A 157 -14.48 -3.24 15.68
CA ASP A 157 -14.23 -3.70 14.28
C ASP A 157 -12.78 -4.14 14.04
N VAL A 158 -11.91 -4.08 15.08
CA VAL A 158 -10.46 -4.38 14.97
C VAL A 158 -10.13 -5.78 15.46
#